data_885a46b95a6a5b207b502f0c44409a17
#
_entry.id   885a46b95a6a5b207b502f0c44409a17
#
_cell.length_a   1.000
_cell.length_b   1.000
_cell.length_c   1.000
_cell.angle_alpha   90.00
_cell.angle_beta   90.00
_cell.angle_gamma   90.00
#
_symmetry.space_group_name_H-M   'P 1'
#
loop_
_entity.id
_entity.type
_entity.pdbx_description
1 polymer ?
#
loop_
_entity_poly.entity_id
_entity_poly.type
_entity_poly.pdbx_seq_one_letter_code
_entity_poly.pdbx_strand_id
1 'polypeptide(L)'
;MAEGQGMKTILALLGATLLAASAAVAQPATIALVVTKPGAPLPLHIGGRVERTAGGYARQWPGTYFEAAFSGPAVMLKIGEGEVILRVSVDGATVAKLVKPKPGTYRIAGLGRGRHSIRVDVASESQAASTVFGGFYADQRTRALPARARTRQIEFIGDSHTVGYGNIATKRDCTQDEVWATTDTSLAVPALTARRYGADYQVNAISGRGIVRNYDGSPGDTVPTAYPFTLFDKAKRYADPAWHPSLFVIALGTNDFTTPLKATEPWKTRDALHAAYETRYVDFVKQLRARNPDADVVLWATDMADGEIAAEVGKVAARLKAEGARDIAFIPVTGLAFSGCHAHPSTADDARIATALAGYIDAHPTLWSQE
;
A
#
# COMPACT_ATOMS: atom_id res chain seq x y z
N MET A 1 93.47 11.40 33.37
CA MET A 1 92.83 10.25 34.01
C MET A 1 91.37 10.56 34.15
N ALA A 2 90.57 9.81 33.51
CA ALA A 2 89.16 9.47 33.73
C ALA A 2 88.49 9.20 32.43
N GLU A 3 88.17 7.97 32.28
CA GLU A 3 87.47 7.33 31.15
C GLU A 3 86.04 7.76 31.07
N GLY A 4 85.51 8.06 29.86
CA GLY A 4 84.09 8.25 29.57
C GLY A 4 83.49 7.03 28.90
N GLN A 5 82.55 6.38 29.58
CA GLN A 5 81.81 5.24 29.06
C GLN A 5 80.74 5.74 28.08
N GLY A 6 80.80 5.24 26.85
CA GLY A 6 79.77 5.47 25.82
C GLY A 6 78.57 4.54 26.00
N MET A 7 77.40 5.11 26.14
CA MET A 7 76.14 4.42 26.24
C MET A 7 75.56 4.23 24.82
N LYS A 8 75.46 2.99 24.33
CA LYS A 8 74.84 2.62 23.04
C LYS A 8 73.37 2.56 23.22
N THR A 9 72.68 3.49 22.61
CA THR A 9 71.22 3.50 22.52
C THR A 9 70.78 2.58 21.37
N ILE A 10 70.09 1.48 21.72
CA ILE A 10 69.42 0.59 20.72
C ILE A 10 68.08 1.16 20.40
N LEU A 11 67.91 1.59 19.17
CA LEU A 11 66.61 2.02 18.64
C LEU A 11 65.85 0.79 18.11
N ALA A 12 64.79 0.38 18.82
CA ALA A 12 63.88 -0.66 18.36
C ALA A 12 62.82 -0.04 17.44
N LEU A 13 62.87 -0.35 16.15
CA LEU A 13 61.81 -0.02 15.20
C LEU A 13 60.65 -1.01 15.40
N LEU A 14 59.53 -0.55 15.96
CA LEU A 14 58.25 -1.24 15.90
C LEU A 14 57.63 -0.98 14.55
N GLY A 15 57.64 -1.94 13.65
CA GLY A 15 56.90 -1.95 12.39
C GLY A 15 55.41 -2.21 12.65
N ALA A 16 54.58 -1.16 12.60
CA ALA A 16 53.14 -1.32 12.62
C ALA A 16 52.67 -1.72 11.21
N THR A 17 52.31 -2.97 11.05
CA THR A 17 51.60 -3.48 9.86
C THR A 17 50.13 -3.01 9.89
N LEU A 18 49.79 -1.98 9.13
CA LEU A 18 48.39 -1.61 8.85
C LEU A 18 47.75 -2.69 7.95
N LEU A 19 46.93 -3.54 8.54
CA LEU A 19 45.99 -4.37 7.80
C LEU A 19 44.90 -3.44 7.23
N ALA A 20 45.03 -3.08 5.95
CA ALA A 20 43.95 -2.44 5.21
C ALA A 20 42.83 -3.48 5.01
N ALA A 21 41.77 -3.40 5.82
CA ALA A 21 40.55 -4.11 5.56
C ALA A 21 39.89 -3.53 4.30
N SER A 22 40.05 -4.21 3.17
CA SER A 22 39.34 -3.89 1.96
C SER A 22 37.85 -4.05 2.24
N ALA A 23 37.11 -2.93 2.37
CA ALA A 23 35.67 -2.94 2.37
C ALA A 23 35.22 -3.49 1.00
N ALA A 24 34.77 -4.73 0.97
CA ALA A 24 34.16 -5.31 -0.21
C ALA A 24 32.93 -4.45 -0.56
N VAL A 25 33.00 -3.72 -1.66
CA VAL A 25 31.85 -2.99 -2.20
C VAL A 25 30.80 -4.05 -2.52
N ALA A 26 29.70 -4.05 -1.76
CA ALA A 26 28.60 -4.96 -1.99
C ALA A 26 28.06 -4.72 -3.42
N GLN A 27 28.11 -5.73 -4.25
CA GLN A 27 27.51 -5.64 -5.59
C GLN A 27 26.01 -5.41 -5.44
N PRO A 28 25.40 -4.57 -6.29
CA PRO A 28 23.96 -4.34 -6.24
C PRO A 28 23.22 -5.66 -6.50
N ALA A 29 22.13 -5.87 -5.76
CA ALA A 29 21.25 -7.02 -5.99
C ALA A 29 20.75 -7.03 -7.44
N THR A 30 20.76 -8.19 -8.08
CA THR A 30 20.29 -8.38 -9.45
C THR A 30 19.04 -9.25 -9.45
N ILE A 31 18.10 -8.95 -10.37
CA ILE A 31 16.91 -9.77 -10.59
C ILE A 31 16.85 -10.22 -12.04
N ALA A 32 16.60 -11.52 -12.26
CA ALA A 32 16.52 -12.10 -13.59
C ALA A 32 15.48 -13.21 -13.65
N LEU A 33 14.77 -13.33 -14.79
CA LEU A 33 13.94 -14.50 -15.12
C LEU A 33 14.86 -15.71 -15.34
N VAL A 34 14.52 -16.83 -14.71
CA VAL A 34 15.33 -18.05 -14.77
C VAL A 34 14.47 -19.27 -15.09
N VAL A 35 15.08 -20.27 -15.74
CA VAL A 35 14.43 -21.58 -15.99
C VAL A 35 14.66 -22.59 -14.86
N THR A 36 15.44 -22.21 -13.86
CA THR A 36 15.77 -23.08 -12.72
C THR A 36 14.53 -23.36 -11.88
N LYS A 37 14.31 -24.62 -11.54
CA LYS A 37 13.25 -25.02 -10.62
C LYS A 37 13.48 -24.40 -9.24
N PRO A 38 12.50 -23.71 -8.66
CA PRO A 38 12.63 -23.15 -7.33
C PRO A 38 12.70 -24.27 -6.27
N GLY A 39 13.35 -23.96 -5.14
CA GLY A 39 13.39 -24.81 -3.97
C GLY A 39 12.07 -24.83 -3.18
N ALA A 40 12.16 -25.09 -1.88
CA ALA A 40 10.99 -25.07 -1.00
C ALA A 40 10.36 -23.67 -0.90
N PRO A 41 9.02 -23.56 -0.78
CA PRO A 41 8.35 -22.28 -0.56
C PRO A 41 8.77 -21.68 0.80
N LEU A 42 8.90 -20.35 0.83
CA LEU A 42 9.12 -19.60 2.06
C LEU A 42 7.78 -19.29 2.74
N PRO A 43 7.76 -19.22 4.10
CA PRO A 43 6.62 -18.67 4.82
C PRO A 43 6.29 -17.26 4.30
N LEU A 44 5.01 -17.07 3.95
CA LEU A 44 4.53 -15.87 3.30
C LEU A 44 3.63 -15.07 4.23
N HIS A 45 3.90 -13.78 4.36
CA HIS A 45 2.97 -12.79 4.90
C HIS A 45 2.33 -12.02 3.76
N ILE A 46 1.02 -11.78 3.85
CA ILE A 46 0.23 -11.11 2.81
C ILE A 46 -0.56 -9.97 3.45
N GLY A 47 -0.39 -8.77 2.93
CA GLY A 47 -1.28 -7.64 3.22
C GLY A 47 -2.17 -7.35 2.01
N GLY A 48 -3.47 -7.37 2.24
CA GLY A 48 -4.47 -7.23 1.16
C GLY A 48 -5.29 -8.48 0.94
N ARG A 49 -6.31 -8.36 0.09
CA ARG A 49 -7.25 -9.45 -0.21
C ARG A 49 -6.76 -10.31 -1.35
N VAL A 50 -6.66 -11.61 -1.10
CA VAL A 50 -6.22 -12.59 -2.09
C VAL A 50 -7.12 -13.82 -2.09
N GLU A 51 -7.19 -14.47 -3.24
CA GLU A 51 -7.78 -15.79 -3.39
C GLU A 51 -6.68 -16.81 -3.72
N ARG A 52 -6.65 -17.92 -3.01
CA ARG A 52 -5.70 -18.99 -3.27
C ARG A 52 -6.12 -19.77 -4.53
N THR A 53 -5.20 -19.89 -5.48
CA THR A 53 -5.38 -20.63 -6.73
C THR A 53 -4.27 -21.67 -6.90
N ALA A 54 -4.38 -22.53 -7.91
CA ALA A 54 -3.31 -23.47 -8.27
C ALA A 54 -2.01 -22.75 -8.68
N GLY A 55 -2.10 -21.51 -9.20
CA GLY A 55 -0.94 -20.69 -9.63
C GLY A 55 -0.30 -19.88 -8.50
N GLY A 56 -0.95 -19.78 -7.33
CA GLY A 56 -0.53 -18.92 -6.22
C GLY A 56 -1.69 -18.14 -5.60
N TYR A 57 -1.55 -16.82 -5.54
CA TYR A 57 -2.49 -15.90 -4.91
C TYR A 57 -2.99 -14.90 -5.94
N ALA A 58 -4.25 -15.06 -6.35
CA ALA A 58 -4.94 -14.10 -7.19
C ALA A 58 -5.37 -12.90 -6.35
N ARG A 59 -5.18 -11.70 -6.88
CA ARG A 59 -5.59 -10.46 -6.24
C ARG A 59 -6.16 -9.48 -7.29
N GLN A 60 -6.97 -8.53 -6.84
CA GLN A 60 -7.49 -7.48 -7.73
C GLN A 60 -7.52 -6.12 -7.05
N TRP A 61 -7.77 -6.06 -5.73
CA TRP A 61 -7.63 -4.85 -4.94
C TRP A 61 -6.19 -4.31 -5.00
N PRO A 62 -5.99 -2.98 -5.14
CA PRO A 62 -4.67 -2.36 -5.25
C PRO A 62 -3.86 -2.46 -3.95
N GLY A 63 -2.58 -2.14 -4.01
CA GLY A 63 -1.72 -2.04 -2.83
C GLY A 63 -1.50 -3.36 -2.08
N THR A 64 -1.95 -4.49 -2.62
CA THR A 64 -1.63 -5.81 -2.05
C THR A 64 -0.12 -6.01 -2.04
N TYR A 65 0.41 -6.58 -0.95
CA TYR A 65 1.83 -6.86 -0.84
C TYR A 65 2.10 -8.25 -0.27
N PHE A 66 3.28 -8.75 -0.57
CA PHE A 66 3.75 -10.06 -0.17
C PHE A 66 5.13 -9.92 0.48
N GLU A 67 5.32 -10.54 1.63
CA GLU A 67 6.59 -10.49 2.37
C GLU A 67 7.05 -11.89 2.76
N ALA A 68 8.36 -12.09 2.77
CA ALA A 68 8.99 -13.27 3.37
C ALA A 68 10.32 -12.88 4.03
N ALA A 69 10.77 -13.72 4.96
CA ALA A 69 12.09 -13.60 5.56
C ALA A 69 12.91 -14.86 5.27
N PHE A 70 14.21 -14.66 5.07
CA PHE A 70 15.13 -15.75 4.77
C PHE A 70 16.56 -15.41 5.21
N SER A 71 17.47 -16.39 5.17
CA SER A 71 18.90 -16.16 5.23
C SER A 71 19.58 -16.77 4.03
N GLY A 72 20.58 -16.10 3.46
CA GLY A 72 21.34 -16.58 2.31
C GLY A 72 21.44 -15.57 1.18
N PRO A 73 22.31 -15.83 0.19
CA PRO A 73 22.75 -14.85 -0.80
C PRO A 73 21.79 -14.63 -1.96
N ALA A 74 20.67 -15.35 -2.02
CA ALA A 74 19.70 -15.25 -3.09
C ALA A 74 18.33 -15.75 -2.66
N VAL A 75 17.29 -15.35 -3.37
CA VAL A 75 15.90 -15.80 -3.18
C VAL A 75 15.21 -15.86 -4.54
N MET A 76 14.22 -16.72 -4.67
CA MET A 76 13.40 -16.82 -5.88
C MET A 76 11.97 -16.34 -5.59
N LEU A 77 11.34 -15.74 -6.59
CA LEU A 77 9.91 -15.41 -6.56
C LEU A 77 9.25 -15.91 -7.85
N LYS A 78 8.01 -16.33 -7.75
CA LYS A 78 7.22 -16.76 -8.91
C LYS A 78 6.16 -15.70 -9.20
N ILE A 79 6.12 -15.23 -10.45
CA ILE A 79 5.11 -14.32 -10.97
C ILE A 79 4.19 -15.13 -11.87
N GLY A 80 2.88 -15.01 -11.65
CA GLY A 80 1.85 -15.65 -12.46
C GLY A 80 1.33 -14.73 -13.56
N GLU A 81 0.15 -15.06 -14.07
CA GLU A 81 -0.50 -14.33 -15.14
C GLU A 81 -1.06 -12.98 -14.69
N GLY A 82 -1.23 -12.08 -15.66
CA GLY A 82 -1.88 -10.79 -15.56
C GLY A 82 -0.94 -9.59 -15.69
N GLU A 83 -1.49 -8.47 -16.14
CA GLU A 83 -0.75 -7.21 -16.28
C GLU A 83 -0.61 -6.51 -14.93
N VAL A 84 0.62 -6.28 -14.51
CA VAL A 84 0.93 -5.72 -13.20
C VAL A 84 2.25 -4.94 -13.21
N ILE A 85 2.34 -3.95 -12.34
CA ILE A 85 3.61 -3.33 -11.95
C ILE A 85 3.92 -3.78 -10.53
N LEU A 86 5.09 -4.39 -10.35
CA LEU A 86 5.58 -4.86 -9.06
C LEU A 86 6.81 -4.05 -8.64
N ARG A 87 6.79 -3.55 -7.43
CA ARG A 87 7.99 -3.02 -6.76
C ARG A 87 8.56 -4.11 -5.87
N VAL A 88 9.79 -4.49 -6.13
CA VAL A 88 10.51 -5.52 -5.35
C VAL A 88 11.54 -4.84 -4.47
N SER A 89 11.50 -5.12 -3.19
CA SER A 89 12.42 -4.56 -2.20
C SER A 89 13.07 -5.68 -1.38
N VAL A 90 14.34 -5.51 -1.06
CA VAL A 90 15.09 -6.37 -0.12
C VAL A 90 15.64 -5.48 0.97
N ASP A 91 15.41 -5.85 2.22
CA ASP A 91 15.82 -5.10 3.42
C ASP A 91 15.39 -3.62 3.40
N GLY A 92 14.21 -3.36 2.83
CA GLY A 92 13.64 -2.03 2.69
C GLY A 92 14.14 -1.23 1.48
N ALA A 93 15.21 -1.66 0.81
CA ALA A 93 15.70 -1.01 -0.41
C ALA A 93 15.02 -1.59 -1.67
N THR A 94 14.53 -0.73 -2.55
CA THR A 94 13.97 -1.17 -3.84
C THR A 94 15.10 -1.69 -4.73
N VAL A 95 14.98 -2.96 -5.12
CA VAL A 95 15.94 -3.64 -6.01
C VAL A 95 15.44 -3.71 -7.45
N ALA A 96 14.13 -3.64 -7.68
CA ALA A 96 13.56 -3.62 -9.03
C ALA A 96 12.14 -3.02 -9.06
N LYS A 97 11.78 -2.43 -10.20
CA LYS A 97 10.40 -2.18 -10.64
C LYS A 97 10.16 -3.04 -11.88
N LEU A 98 9.26 -3.99 -11.78
CA LEU A 98 8.92 -4.90 -12.88
C LEU A 98 7.61 -4.44 -13.50
N VAL A 99 7.65 -4.05 -14.77
CA VAL A 99 6.48 -3.58 -15.54
C VAL A 99 6.07 -4.70 -16.49
N LYS A 100 4.83 -5.18 -16.37
CA LYS A 100 4.28 -6.30 -17.15
C LYS A 100 5.27 -7.48 -17.23
N PRO A 101 5.77 -7.97 -16.08
CA PRO A 101 6.74 -9.05 -16.08
C PRO A 101 6.15 -10.30 -16.74
N LYS A 102 6.96 -11.03 -17.51
CA LYS A 102 6.55 -12.33 -18.04
C LYS A 102 6.29 -13.30 -16.89
N PRO A 103 5.24 -14.13 -16.95
CA PRO A 103 5.04 -15.20 -15.98
C PRO A 103 6.25 -16.13 -15.91
N GLY A 104 6.63 -16.52 -14.69
CA GLY A 104 7.80 -17.38 -14.51
C GLY A 104 8.48 -17.21 -13.14
N THR A 105 9.63 -17.83 -13.02
CA THR A 105 10.46 -17.75 -11.81
C THR A 105 11.56 -16.71 -12.00
N TYR A 106 11.63 -15.77 -11.07
CA TYR A 106 12.67 -14.74 -11.02
C TYR A 106 13.61 -15.05 -9.86
N ARG A 107 14.90 -14.84 -10.08
CA ARG A 107 15.94 -15.00 -9.07
C ARG A 107 16.53 -13.65 -8.71
N ILE A 108 16.55 -13.33 -7.42
CA ILE A 108 17.27 -12.18 -6.87
C ILE A 108 18.56 -12.73 -6.26
N ALA A 109 19.69 -12.17 -6.66
CA ALA A 109 21.03 -12.59 -6.25
C ALA A 109 21.92 -11.39 -5.92
N GLY A 110 23.11 -11.67 -5.42
CA GLY A 110 24.06 -10.62 -4.98
C GLY A 110 23.80 -10.14 -3.54
N LEU A 111 22.95 -10.85 -2.79
CA LEU A 111 22.70 -10.57 -1.38
C LEU A 111 23.82 -11.14 -0.50
N GLY A 112 23.99 -10.61 0.69
CA GLY A 112 24.86 -11.18 1.70
C GLY A 112 24.39 -12.57 2.17
N ARG A 113 25.19 -13.25 2.99
CA ARG A 113 24.79 -14.54 3.58
C ARG A 113 23.91 -14.41 4.82
N GLY A 114 23.64 -13.18 5.26
CA GLY A 114 22.90 -12.86 6.48
C GLY A 114 21.39 -13.10 6.37
N ARG A 115 20.66 -12.51 7.31
CA ARG A 115 19.19 -12.46 7.32
C ARG A 115 18.73 -11.35 6.38
N HIS A 116 17.69 -11.64 5.65
CA HIS A 116 17.05 -10.70 4.70
C HIS A 116 15.54 -10.75 4.83
N SER A 117 14.91 -9.65 4.50
CA SER A 117 13.48 -9.53 4.23
C SER A 117 13.28 -9.23 2.75
N ILE A 118 12.34 -9.89 2.11
CA ILE A 118 11.88 -9.54 0.76
C ILE A 118 10.44 -9.10 0.82
N ARG A 119 10.13 -8.06 0.04
CA ARG A 119 8.78 -7.55 -0.14
C ARG A 119 8.52 -7.31 -1.63
N VAL A 120 7.33 -7.71 -2.07
CA VAL A 120 6.76 -7.36 -3.37
C VAL A 120 5.50 -6.57 -3.12
N ASP A 121 5.50 -5.31 -3.50
CA ASP A 121 4.32 -4.45 -3.51
C ASP A 121 3.71 -4.44 -4.90
N VAL A 122 2.40 -4.55 -4.98
CA VAL A 122 1.65 -4.34 -6.20
C VAL A 122 1.37 -2.85 -6.34
N ALA A 123 2.04 -2.22 -7.31
CA ALA A 123 1.97 -0.78 -7.52
C ALA A 123 0.78 -0.36 -8.38
N SER A 124 0.47 -1.11 -9.44
CA SER A 124 -0.60 -0.79 -10.39
C SER A 124 -1.98 -1.23 -9.92
N GLU A 125 -3.00 -0.56 -10.42
CA GLU A 125 -4.39 -0.98 -10.32
C GLU A 125 -4.73 -2.04 -11.38
N SER A 126 -5.66 -2.95 -11.08
CA SER A 126 -6.06 -4.07 -11.93
C SER A 126 -7.59 -4.24 -11.93
N GLN A 127 -8.32 -3.26 -12.49
CA GLN A 127 -9.80 -3.32 -12.52
C GLN A 127 -10.34 -4.39 -13.48
N ALA A 128 -9.70 -4.56 -14.65
CA ALA A 128 -10.20 -5.43 -15.71
C ALA A 128 -10.05 -6.92 -15.40
N ALA A 129 -8.97 -7.32 -14.74
CA ALA A 129 -8.66 -8.72 -14.44
C ALA A 129 -7.80 -8.88 -13.19
N SER A 130 -7.89 -10.02 -12.54
CA SER A 130 -7.00 -10.38 -11.45
C SER A 130 -5.59 -10.68 -11.96
N THR A 131 -4.60 -10.52 -11.07
CA THR A 131 -3.21 -10.92 -11.33
C THR A 131 -2.75 -11.88 -10.26
N VAL A 132 -1.79 -12.74 -10.58
CA VAL A 132 -1.36 -13.84 -9.72
C VAL A 132 0.08 -13.65 -9.25
N PHE A 133 0.30 -13.77 -7.95
CA PHE A 133 1.63 -13.89 -7.36
C PHE A 133 1.86 -15.33 -6.89
N GLY A 134 2.90 -15.99 -7.39
CA GLY A 134 3.16 -17.41 -7.13
C GLY A 134 3.90 -17.69 -5.82
N GLY A 135 4.37 -16.66 -5.10
CA GLY A 135 5.08 -16.81 -3.81
C GLY A 135 6.59 -16.68 -3.93
N PHE A 136 7.24 -16.78 -2.75
CA PHE A 136 8.70 -16.79 -2.62
C PHE A 136 9.22 -18.20 -2.37
N TYR A 137 10.43 -18.47 -2.82
CA TYR A 137 11.04 -19.80 -2.75
C TYR A 137 12.52 -19.70 -2.40
N ALA A 138 13.01 -20.73 -1.73
CA ALA A 138 14.42 -20.88 -1.43
C ALA A 138 15.24 -21.08 -2.72
N ASP A 139 16.43 -20.48 -2.75
CA ASP A 139 17.51 -20.84 -3.66
C ASP A 139 18.48 -21.84 -2.96
N GLN A 140 19.48 -22.37 -3.66
CA GLN A 140 20.35 -23.46 -3.19
C GLN A 140 20.97 -23.27 -1.79
N ARG A 141 21.26 -22.02 -1.39
CA ARG A 141 21.86 -21.68 -0.10
C ARG A 141 20.98 -20.78 0.75
N THR A 142 19.68 -20.84 0.51
CA THR A 142 18.69 -20.04 1.22
C THR A 142 17.96 -20.88 2.25
N ARG A 143 17.79 -20.35 3.44
CA ARG A 143 16.99 -20.94 4.51
C ARG A 143 15.78 -20.04 4.79
N ALA A 144 14.63 -20.65 4.91
CA ALA A 144 13.41 -19.97 5.32
C ALA A 144 13.54 -19.44 6.76
N LEU A 145 12.99 -18.28 7.02
CA LEU A 145 12.79 -17.71 8.34
C LEU A 145 11.29 -17.41 8.53
N PRO A 146 10.80 -17.31 9.78
CA PRO A 146 9.45 -16.88 10.04
C PRO A 146 9.16 -15.53 9.36
N ALA A 147 7.98 -15.39 8.77
CA ALA A 147 7.51 -14.11 8.25
C ALA A 147 7.33 -13.11 9.42
N ARG A 148 7.46 -11.82 9.13
CA ARG A 148 7.24 -10.78 10.14
C ARG A 148 5.76 -10.73 10.49
N ALA A 149 5.45 -10.86 11.77
CA ALA A 149 4.12 -10.58 12.29
C ALA A 149 3.99 -9.08 12.61
N ARG A 150 2.81 -8.52 12.37
CA ARG A 150 2.40 -7.19 12.83
C ARG A 150 1.05 -7.33 13.51
N THR A 151 0.88 -6.61 14.59
CA THR A 151 -0.40 -6.61 15.35
C THR A 151 -1.28 -5.46 14.89
N ARG A 152 -0.69 -4.30 14.56
CA ARG A 152 -1.40 -3.12 14.08
C ARG A 152 -1.95 -3.32 12.68
N GLN A 153 -3.22 -3.02 12.49
CA GLN A 153 -3.90 -3.19 11.21
C GLN A 153 -4.73 -1.96 10.88
N ILE A 154 -4.56 -1.45 9.65
CA ILE A 154 -5.31 -0.31 9.11
C ILE A 154 -5.98 -0.70 7.82
N GLU A 155 -7.25 -0.42 7.66
CA GLU A 155 -7.97 -0.63 6.41
C GLU A 155 -8.27 0.71 5.74
N PHE A 156 -7.76 0.87 4.50
CA PHE A 156 -8.00 2.05 3.68
C PHE A 156 -9.05 1.73 2.63
N ILE A 157 -10.12 2.52 2.63
CA ILE A 157 -11.25 2.36 1.72
C ILE A 157 -11.42 3.64 0.92
N GLY A 158 -11.51 3.56 -0.40
CA GLY A 158 -11.58 4.79 -1.17
C GLY A 158 -11.68 4.62 -2.68
N ASP A 159 -11.30 5.66 -3.36
CA ASP A 159 -11.26 5.76 -4.81
C ASP A 159 -9.83 5.98 -5.33
N SER A 160 -9.69 6.66 -6.45
CA SER A 160 -8.41 6.98 -7.09
C SER A 160 -7.43 7.73 -6.20
N HIS A 161 -7.92 8.58 -5.27
CA HIS A 161 -7.06 9.28 -4.32
C HIS A 161 -6.40 8.31 -3.31
N THR A 162 -7.08 7.23 -2.97
CA THR A 162 -6.53 6.18 -2.09
C THR A 162 -5.63 5.21 -2.86
N VAL A 163 -5.95 4.95 -4.14
CA VAL A 163 -5.14 4.11 -5.04
C VAL A 163 -3.77 4.73 -5.32
N GLY A 164 -3.67 6.05 -5.39
CA GLY A 164 -2.49 6.75 -5.91
C GLY A 164 -2.47 6.78 -7.43
N TYR A 165 -3.64 7.06 -8.05
CA TYR A 165 -3.85 7.15 -9.48
C TYR A 165 -2.92 8.19 -10.13
N GLY A 166 -1.99 7.73 -10.97
CA GLY A 166 -1.04 8.59 -11.64
C GLY A 166 -0.16 9.44 -10.71
N ASN A 167 0.05 9.04 -9.46
CA ASN A 167 0.69 9.86 -8.43
C ASN A 167 2.18 10.12 -8.65
N ILE A 168 2.86 9.29 -9.46
CA ILE A 168 4.28 9.52 -9.83
C ILE A 168 4.42 10.20 -11.20
N ALA A 169 3.34 10.64 -11.81
CA ALA A 169 3.39 11.39 -13.06
C ALA A 169 4.03 12.78 -12.86
N THR A 170 4.67 13.26 -13.91
CA THR A 170 5.29 14.60 -13.94
C THR A 170 4.43 15.64 -14.69
N LYS A 171 3.26 15.25 -15.15
CA LYS A 171 2.28 16.06 -15.87
C LYS A 171 0.85 15.66 -15.50
N ARG A 172 -0.11 16.55 -15.71
CA ARG A 172 -1.54 16.28 -15.48
C ARG A 172 -2.23 15.64 -16.68
N ASP A 173 -1.83 16.03 -17.88
CA ASP A 173 -2.45 15.50 -19.10
C ASP A 173 -1.80 14.17 -19.47
N CYS A 174 -2.48 13.07 -19.09
CA CYS A 174 -2.03 11.70 -19.24
C CYS A 174 -2.99 10.91 -20.11
N THR A 175 -2.45 10.04 -20.96
CA THR A 175 -3.23 8.93 -21.54
C THR A 175 -3.54 7.87 -20.48
N GLN A 176 -4.49 6.95 -20.75
CA GLN A 176 -4.79 5.87 -19.82
C GLN A 176 -3.59 4.93 -19.58
N ASP A 177 -2.76 4.72 -20.60
CA ASP A 177 -1.52 3.94 -20.46
C ASP A 177 -0.50 4.67 -19.57
N GLU A 178 -0.39 6.00 -19.68
CA GLU A 178 0.47 6.79 -18.81
C GLU A 178 -0.05 6.80 -17.37
N VAL A 179 -1.36 6.89 -17.16
CA VAL A 179 -1.96 6.73 -15.84
C VAL A 179 -1.57 5.40 -15.24
N TRP A 180 -1.80 4.30 -15.99
CA TRP A 180 -1.49 2.97 -15.51
C TRP A 180 0.01 2.81 -15.16
N ALA A 181 0.89 3.33 -16.01
CA ALA A 181 2.35 3.27 -15.84
C ALA A 181 2.87 4.13 -14.67
N THR A 182 2.12 5.18 -14.31
CA THR A 182 2.48 6.14 -13.25
C THR A 182 1.64 6.04 -11.99
N THR A 183 0.75 5.06 -11.89
CA THR A 183 0.08 4.69 -10.65
C THR A 183 1.01 3.87 -9.78
N ASP A 184 1.22 4.30 -8.52
CA ASP A 184 2.05 3.54 -7.57
C ASP A 184 1.44 3.58 -6.16
N THR A 185 0.57 2.62 -5.86
CA THR A 185 -0.10 2.49 -4.57
C THR A 185 0.90 2.26 -3.42
N SER A 186 2.09 1.73 -3.70
CA SER A 186 3.12 1.56 -2.68
C SER A 186 3.76 2.89 -2.21
N LEU A 187 3.49 3.98 -2.90
CA LEU A 187 3.91 5.35 -2.57
C LEU A 187 2.73 6.25 -2.18
N ALA A 188 1.51 5.72 -2.21
CA ALA A 188 0.28 6.43 -1.87
C ALA A 188 0.02 6.47 -0.35
N VAL A 189 -1.00 7.22 0.04
CA VAL A 189 -1.44 7.46 1.43
C VAL A 189 -1.46 6.19 2.29
N PRO A 190 -2.04 5.05 1.83
CA PRO A 190 -2.12 3.85 2.66
C PRO A 190 -0.76 3.31 3.08
N ALA A 191 0.13 3.15 2.10
CA ALA A 191 1.46 2.58 2.34
C ALA A 191 2.35 3.52 3.15
N LEU A 192 2.24 4.84 2.96
CA LEU A 192 2.97 5.86 3.73
C LEU A 192 2.53 5.84 5.20
N THR A 193 1.21 5.87 5.43
CA THR A 193 0.64 5.85 6.78
C THR A 193 0.99 4.55 7.50
N ALA A 194 0.72 3.39 6.90
CA ALA A 194 0.96 2.11 7.54
C ALA A 194 2.44 1.89 7.89
N ARG A 195 3.37 2.28 7.01
CA ARG A 195 4.82 2.19 7.31
C ARG A 195 5.25 3.03 8.49
N ARG A 196 4.69 4.24 8.66
CA ARG A 196 4.99 5.10 9.80
C ARG A 196 4.69 4.42 11.13
N TYR A 197 3.62 3.63 11.21
CA TYR A 197 3.18 2.97 12.44
C TYR A 197 3.58 1.48 12.52
N GLY A 198 4.31 0.97 11.54
CA GLY A 198 4.68 -0.44 11.47
C GLY A 198 3.46 -1.36 11.35
N ALA A 199 2.35 -0.85 10.81
CA ALA A 199 1.09 -1.56 10.67
C ALA A 199 1.01 -2.40 9.39
N ASP A 200 0.20 -3.46 9.44
CA ASP A 200 -0.32 -4.10 8.24
C ASP A 200 -1.46 -3.26 7.67
N TYR A 201 -1.70 -3.39 6.37
CA TYR A 201 -2.79 -2.65 5.75
C TYR A 201 -3.45 -3.40 4.60
N GLN A 202 -4.71 -3.06 4.36
CA GLN A 202 -5.44 -3.39 3.14
C GLN A 202 -5.86 -2.10 2.45
N VAL A 203 -5.84 -2.11 1.11
CA VAL A 203 -6.37 -1.03 0.28
C VAL A 203 -7.57 -1.56 -0.48
N ASN A 204 -8.76 -1.16 -0.05
CA ASN A 204 -10.02 -1.53 -0.66
C ASN A 204 -10.59 -0.32 -1.41
N ALA A 205 -9.93 0.04 -2.49
CA ALA A 205 -10.20 1.23 -3.28
C ALA A 205 -10.29 0.89 -4.77
N ILE A 206 -11.11 1.64 -5.50
CA ILE A 206 -11.29 1.47 -6.95
C ILE A 206 -11.40 2.85 -7.58
N SER A 207 -10.50 3.18 -8.50
CA SER A 207 -10.53 4.44 -9.24
C SER A 207 -11.83 4.59 -10.02
N GLY A 208 -12.42 5.78 -9.96
CA GLY A 208 -13.68 6.08 -10.65
C GLY A 208 -14.95 5.64 -9.91
N ARG A 209 -14.86 5.02 -8.72
CA ARG A 209 -16.01 4.50 -7.98
C ARG A 209 -16.33 5.35 -6.76
N GLY A 210 -17.63 5.58 -6.49
CA GLY A 210 -18.12 6.36 -5.37
C GLY A 210 -18.93 5.53 -4.38
N ILE A 211 -19.70 6.23 -3.56
CA ILE A 211 -20.64 5.66 -2.58
C ILE A 211 -21.96 5.23 -3.23
N VAL A 212 -22.53 6.09 -4.04
CA VAL A 212 -23.79 5.86 -4.77
C VAL A 212 -23.66 6.13 -6.26
N ARG A 213 -22.70 6.97 -6.65
CA ARG A 213 -22.48 7.41 -8.02
C ARG A 213 -21.01 7.25 -8.39
N ASN A 214 -20.75 6.58 -9.51
CA ASN A 214 -19.41 6.51 -10.10
C ASN A 214 -19.12 7.78 -10.92
N TYR A 215 -17.85 8.00 -11.22
CA TYR A 215 -17.39 9.15 -11.99
C TYR A 215 -18.21 9.31 -13.29
N ASP A 216 -18.72 10.51 -13.49
CA ASP A 216 -19.53 10.89 -14.64
C ASP A 216 -20.76 9.98 -14.85
N GLY A 217 -21.35 9.44 -13.78
CA GLY A 217 -22.51 8.55 -13.86
C GLY A 217 -22.22 7.23 -14.57
N SER A 218 -20.96 6.81 -14.65
CA SER A 218 -20.57 5.58 -15.35
C SER A 218 -21.14 4.34 -14.66
N PRO A 219 -21.54 3.30 -15.42
CA PRO A 219 -22.13 2.10 -14.85
C PRO A 219 -21.09 1.26 -14.08
N GLY A 220 -21.57 0.33 -13.27
CA GLY A 220 -20.78 -0.66 -12.53
C GLY A 220 -20.94 -0.53 -11.02
N ASP A 221 -20.28 -1.43 -10.31
CA ASP A 221 -20.36 -1.47 -8.86
C ASP A 221 -19.75 -0.21 -8.24
N THR A 222 -20.41 0.33 -7.22
CA THR A 222 -19.84 1.32 -6.31
C THR A 222 -18.90 0.63 -5.30
N VAL A 223 -18.07 1.39 -4.59
CA VAL A 223 -17.17 0.81 -3.57
C VAL A 223 -17.92 0.00 -2.52
N PRO A 224 -19.03 0.47 -1.92
CA PRO A 224 -19.80 -0.34 -0.98
C PRO A 224 -20.41 -1.63 -1.55
N THR A 225 -20.60 -1.70 -2.87
CA THR A 225 -21.14 -2.89 -3.55
C THR A 225 -20.03 -3.91 -3.83
N ALA A 226 -18.84 -3.46 -4.23
CA ALA A 226 -17.68 -4.32 -4.49
C ALA A 226 -17.00 -4.80 -3.19
N TYR A 227 -17.02 -3.98 -2.15
CA TYR A 227 -16.29 -4.19 -0.89
C TYR A 227 -16.48 -5.57 -0.23
N PRO A 228 -17.68 -6.20 -0.24
CA PRO A 228 -17.85 -7.51 0.40
C PRO A 228 -17.06 -8.66 -0.24
N PHE A 229 -16.39 -8.46 -1.36
CA PHE A 229 -15.83 -9.54 -2.17
C PHE A 229 -14.29 -9.54 -2.18
N THR A 230 -13.73 -10.75 -2.40
CA THR A 230 -12.28 -10.95 -2.51
C THR A 230 -11.73 -10.41 -3.84
N LEU A 231 -12.45 -10.66 -4.93
CA LEU A 231 -12.17 -10.17 -6.28
C LEU A 231 -13.41 -9.46 -6.86
N PHE A 232 -13.25 -8.76 -7.97
CA PHE A 232 -14.34 -7.97 -8.58
C PHE A 232 -15.31 -8.81 -9.40
N ASP A 233 -15.01 -10.08 -9.66
CA ASP A 233 -15.98 -11.03 -10.23
C ASP A 233 -17.11 -11.41 -9.26
N LYS A 234 -16.94 -11.05 -7.99
CA LYS A 234 -17.89 -11.30 -6.89
C LYS A 234 -18.20 -12.79 -6.63
N ALA A 235 -17.36 -13.70 -7.11
CA ALA A 235 -17.56 -15.13 -6.93
C ALA A 235 -17.43 -15.55 -5.44
N LYS A 236 -16.57 -14.83 -4.69
CA LYS A 236 -16.28 -15.16 -3.30
C LYS A 236 -16.33 -13.94 -2.39
N ARG A 237 -17.12 -14.04 -1.32
CA ARG A 237 -17.07 -13.05 -0.24
C ARG A 237 -15.74 -13.11 0.49
N TYR A 238 -15.20 -11.94 0.81
CA TYR A 238 -14.00 -11.85 1.62
C TYR A 238 -14.30 -12.23 3.07
N ALA A 239 -13.50 -13.14 3.59
CA ALA A 239 -13.49 -13.53 4.99
C ALA A 239 -12.06 -13.89 5.39
N ASP A 240 -11.53 -13.15 6.34
CA ASP A 240 -10.23 -13.42 6.96
C ASP A 240 -10.39 -13.24 8.48
N PRO A 241 -10.37 -14.34 9.24
CA PRO A 241 -10.55 -14.28 10.69
C PRO A 241 -9.37 -13.64 11.43
N ALA A 242 -8.25 -13.41 10.74
CA ALA A 242 -7.08 -12.72 11.32
C ALA A 242 -7.07 -11.22 11.01
N TRP A 243 -8.03 -10.72 10.20
CA TRP A 243 -8.08 -9.33 9.84
C TRP A 243 -9.07 -8.56 10.73
N HIS A 244 -8.51 -7.82 11.69
CA HIS A 244 -9.24 -6.99 12.65
C HIS A 244 -8.62 -5.59 12.71
N PRO A 245 -8.91 -4.71 11.73
CA PRO A 245 -8.31 -3.38 11.70
C PRO A 245 -8.72 -2.57 12.93
N SER A 246 -7.74 -1.94 13.58
CA SER A 246 -7.98 -0.98 14.65
C SER A 246 -8.47 0.37 14.09
N LEU A 247 -8.24 0.63 12.79
CA LEU A 247 -8.60 1.88 12.13
C LEU A 247 -9.12 1.63 10.72
N PHE A 248 -10.28 2.20 10.41
CA PHE A 248 -10.74 2.42 9.05
C PHE A 248 -10.44 3.86 8.64
N VAL A 249 -9.77 4.03 7.51
CA VAL A 249 -9.53 5.32 6.86
C VAL A 249 -10.32 5.34 5.56
N ILE A 250 -11.32 6.21 5.44
CA ILE A 250 -12.26 6.20 4.31
C ILE A 250 -12.23 7.54 3.58
N ALA A 251 -12.05 7.49 2.26
CA ALA A 251 -12.02 8.65 1.38
C ALA A 251 -12.88 8.38 0.15
N LEU A 252 -14.14 8.79 0.20
CA LEU A 252 -15.12 8.61 -0.87
C LEU A 252 -15.99 9.87 -0.99
N GLY A 253 -16.45 10.16 -2.20
CA GLY A 253 -17.26 11.35 -2.53
C GLY A 253 -16.75 12.07 -3.78
N THR A 254 -15.46 11.90 -4.11
CA THR A 254 -14.87 12.51 -5.31
C THR A 254 -15.68 12.16 -6.56
N ASN A 255 -15.96 10.88 -6.76
CA ASN A 255 -16.70 10.41 -7.95
C ASN A 255 -18.18 10.72 -7.90
N ASP A 256 -18.74 10.85 -6.70
CA ASP A 256 -20.16 11.22 -6.54
C ASP A 256 -20.41 12.67 -6.95
N PHE A 257 -19.43 13.59 -6.74
CA PHE A 257 -19.69 15.02 -6.80
C PHE A 257 -18.88 15.84 -7.82
N THR A 258 -17.79 15.34 -8.39
CA THR A 258 -16.92 16.14 -9.28
C THR A 258 -17.47 16.40 -10.68
N THR A 259 -18.57 15.75 -11.06
CA THR A 259 -19.18 15.94 -12.38
C THR A 259 -20.67 16.30 -12.26
N PRO A 260 -21.22 17.07 -13.21
CA PRO A 260 -22.66 17.38 -13.25
C PRO A 260 -23.52 16.12 -13.35
N LEU A 261 -24.74 16.19 -12.79
CA LEU A 261 -25.75 15.12 -12.97
C LEU A 261 -26.24 15.09 -14.42
N LYS A 262 -26.43 13.88 -14.95
CA LYS A 262 -27.04 13.64 -16.25
C LYS A 262 -28.55 13.36 -16.11
N ALA A 263 -29.32 13.74 -17.08
CA ALA A 263 -30.78 13.51 -17.09
C ALA A 263 -31.14 12.01 -16.98
N THR A 264 -30.23 11.12 -17.39
CA THR A 264 -30.42 9.66 -17.36
C THR A 264 -30.13 9.05 -16.00
N GLU A 265 -29.51 9.79 -15.06
CA GLU A 265 -29.22 9.32 -13.72
C GLU A 265 -30.46 9.30 -12.83
N PRO A 266 -30.52 8.48 -11.77
CA PRO A 266 -31.72 8.33 -10.94
C PRO A 266 -32.04 9.58 -10.13
N TRP A 267 -31.06 10.41 -9.81
CA TRP A 267 -31.27 11.64 -9.06
C TRP A 267 -31.65 12.79 -9.97
N LYS A 268 -32.76 13.47 -9.64
CA LYS A 268 -33.25 14.60 -10.44
C LYS A 268 -32.69 15.95 -9.98
N THR A 269 -32.13 16.01 -8.76
CA THR A 269 -31.52 17.20 -8.21
C THR A 269 -30.23 16.83 -7.47
N ARG A 270 -29.34 17.81 -7.25
CA ARG A 270 -28.14 17.62 -6.46
C ARG A 270 -28.50 17.25 -5.01
N ASP A 271 -29.53 17.85 -4.44
CA ASP A 271 -30.02 17.53 -3.08
C ASP A 271 -30.46 16.06 -2.96
N ALA A 272 -31.09 15.51 -3.99
CA ALA A 272 -31.46 14.10 -3.99
C ALA A 272 -30.23 13.17 -4.02
N LEU A 273 -29.16 13.57 -4.72
CA LEU A 273 -27.89 12.86 -4.68
C LEU A 273 -27.24 12.96 -3.31
N HIS A 274 -27.21 14.15 -2.69
CA HIS A 274 -26.70 14.35 -1.32
C HIS A 274 -27.39 13.42 -0.32
N ALA A 275 -28.73 13.41 -0.33
CA ALA A 275 -29.51 12.58 0.61
C ALA A 275 -29.23 11.07 0.41
N ALA A 276 -29.11 10.61 -0.82
CA ALA A 276 -28.77 9.23 -1.14
C ALA A 276 -27.33 8.88 -0.69
N TYR A 277 -26.38 9.77 -0.96
CA TYR A 277 -24.98 9.63 -0.58
C TYR A 277 -24.81 9.56 0.95
N GLU A 278 -25.35 10.52 1.68
CA GLU A 278 -25.27 10.57 3.16
C GLU A 278 -25.85 9.28 3.76
N THR A 279 -27.02 8.86 3.31
CA THR A 279 -27.68 7.66 3.83
C THR A 279 -26.83 6.41 3.55
N ARG A 280 -26.39 6.23 2.32
CA ARG A 280 -25.59 5.05 1.94
C ARG A 280 -24.23 5.01 2.62
N TYR A 281 -23.58 6.18 2.81
CA TYR A 281 -22.30 6.25 3.46
C TYR A 281 -22.41 5.91 4.95
N VAL A 282 -23.39 6.46 5.65
CA VAL A 282 -23.69 6.12 7.05
C VAL A 282 -23.93 4.62 7.19
N ASP A 283 -24.76 4.03 6.34
CA ASP A 283 -25.04 2.59 6.36
C ASP A 283 -23.77 1.76 6.12
N PHE A 284 -22.90 2.21 5.21
CA PHE A 284 -21.66 1.53 4.92
C PHE A 284 -20.70 1.55 6.12
N VAL A 285 -20.53 2.70 6.77
CA VAL A 285 -19.72 2.80 8.00
C VAL A 285 -20.27 1.91 9.11
N LYS A 286 -21.59 1.87 9.29
CA LYS A 286 -22.23 0.97 10.26
C LYS A 286 -21.95 -0.50 9.97
N GLN A 287 -21.98 -0.90 8.69
CA GLN A 287 -21.64 -2.27 8.28
C GLN A 287 -20.17 -2.64 8.57
N LEU A 288 -19.24 -1.69 8.40
CA LEU A 288 -17.83 -1.88 8.77
C LEU A 288 -17.67 -2.06 10.29
N ARG A 289 -18.28 -1.18 11.06
CA ARG A 289 -18.26 -1.21 12.53
C ARG A 289 -18.95 -2.46 13.10
N ALA A 290 -19.98 -2.98 12.47
CA ALA A 290 -20.62 -4.22 12.91
C ALA A 290 -19.68 -5.43 12.91
N ARG A 291 -18.64 -5.40 12.08
CA ARG A 291 -17.61 -6.47 12.02
C ARG A 291 -16.41 -6.19 12.91
N ASN A 292 -16.12 -4.92 13.17
CA ASN A 292 -15.01 -4.45 14.00
C ASN A 292 -15.52 -3.32 14.88
N PRO A 293 -16.24 -3.65 15.98
CA PRO A 293 -16.97 -2.66 16.79
C PRO A 293 -16.05 -1.66 17.49
N ASP A 294 -14.83 -2.08 17.78
CA ASP A 294 -13.84 -1.27 18.50
C ASP A 294 -12.90 -0.47 17.58
N ALA A 295 -13.06 -0.61 16.26
CA ALA A 295 -12.23 0.12 15.31
C ALA A 295 -12.62 1.61 15.27
N ASP A 296 -11.64 2.50 15.28
CA ASP A 296 -11.83 3.91 14.96
C ASP A 296 -12.17 4.09 13.48
N VAL A 297 -12.86 5.16 13.13
CA VAL A 297 -13.17 5.53 11.75
C VAL A 297 -12.74 6.96 11.49
N VAL A 298 -11.83 7.13 10.57
CA VAL A 298 -11.42 8.44 10.04
C VAL A 298 -11.97 8.59 8.63
N LEU A 299 -12.87 9.54 8.45
CA LEU A 299 -13.29 10.01 7.14
C LEU A 299 -12.40 11.18 6.74
N TRP A 300 -11.90 11.21 5.52
CA TRP A 300 -11.21 12.39 5.03
C TRP A 300 -11.68 12.76 3.62
N ALA A 301 -11.58 14.03 3.29
CA ALA A 301 -11.95 14.56 1.99
C ALA A 301 -11.10 15.77 1.63
N THR A 302 -10.97 16.03 0.33
CA THR A 302 -10.34 17.23 -0.21
C THR A 302 -11.34 18.36 -0.38
N ASP A 303 -10.85 19.56 -0.66
CA ASP A 303 -11.62 20.76 -1.00
C ASP A 303 -12.05 20.84 -2.48
N MET A 304 -11.93 19.75 -3.23
CA MET A 304 -12.42 19.67 -4.61
C MET A 304 -13.93 19.89 -4.71
N ALA A 305 -14.41 20.16 -5.93
CA ALA A 305 -15.80 20.49 -6.20
C ALA A 305 -16.31 21.66 -5.34
N ASP A 306 -15.52 22.73 -5.27
CA ASP A 306 -15.81 23.93 -4.47
C ASP A 306 -16.11 23.63 -3.00
N GLY A 307 -15.49 22.59 -2.44
CA GLY A 307 -15.66 22.15 -1.06
C GLY A 307 -16.88 21.25 -0.81
N GLU A 308 -17.68 20.93 -1.82
CA GLU A 308 -18.87 20.10 -1.69
C GLU A 308 -18.55 18.72 -1.08
N ILE A 309 -17.48 18.09 -1.54
CA ILE A 309 -17.06 16.77 -1.03
C ILE A 309 -16.80 16.84 0.48
N ALA A 310 -16.02 17.83 0.91
CA ALA A 310 -15.71 18.00 2.34
C ALA A 310 -16.97 18.32 3.17
N ALA A 311 -17.88 19.12 2.63
CA ALA A 311 -19.14 19.44 3.30
C ALA A 311 -20.01 18.19 3.50
N GLU A 312 -20.18 17.37 2.46
CA GLU A 312 -21.03 16.17 2.52
C GLU A 312 -20.39 15.08 3.42
N VAL A 313 -19.07 14.85 3.34
CA VAL A 313 -18.38 13.91 4.24
C VAL A 313 -18.47 14.39 5.70
N GLY A 314 -18.39 15.70 5.93
CA GLY A 314 -18.59 16.30 7.25
C GLY A 314 -19.98 16.04 7.82
N LYS A 315 -21.03 16.14 6.99
CA LYS A 315 -22.41 15.81 7.39
C LYS A 315 -22.55 14.31 7.74
N VAL A 316 -21.93 13.42 6.97
CA VAL A 316 -21.91 11.98 7.27
C VAL A 316 -21.27 11.72 8.64
N ALA A 317 -20.12 12.33 8.94
CA ALA A 317 -19.45 12.19 10.23
C ALA A 317 -20.31 12.74 11.38
N ALA A 318 -20.94 13.89 11.18
CA ALA A 318 -21.85 14.50 12.17
C ALA A 318 -23.06 13.61 12.43
N ARG A 319 -23.69 13.05 11.39
CA ARG A 319 -24.81 12.13 11.50
C ARG A 319 -24.44 10.85 12.24
N LEU A 320 -23.31 10.22 11.95
CA LEU A 320 -22.81 9.05 12.67
C LEU A 320 -22.66 9.34 14.16
N LYS A 321 -22.08 10.50 14.53
CA LYS A 321 -21.93 10.93 15.93
C LYS A 321 -23.29 11.16 16.59
N ALA A 322 -24.22 11.83 15.91
CA ALA A 322 -25.58 12.09 16.43
C ALA A 322 -26.36 10.78 16.66
N GLU A 323 -26.09 9.74 15.86
CA GLU A 323 -26.65 8.40 16.02
C GLU A 323 -25.90 7.54 17.07
N GLY A 324 -24.97 8.14 17.84
CA GLY A 324 -24.29 7.52 18.97
C GLY A 324 -22.99 6.75 18.60
N ALA A 325 -22.51 6.87 17.37
CA ALA A 325 -21.22 6.27 17.01
C ALA A 325 -20.07 7.02 17.71
N ARG A 326 -19.25 6.28 18.46
CA ARG A 326 -18.00 6.77 19.07
C ARG A 326 -16.85 6.63 18.08
N ASP A 327 -15.73 7.31 18.35
CA ASP A 327 -14.46 7.15 17.65
C ASP A 327 -14.58 7.38 16.13
N ILE A 328 -15.39 8.39 15.76
CA ILE A 328 -15.55 8.88 14.40
C ILE A 328 -14.87 10.24 14.28
N ALA A 329 -13.95 10.39 13.33
CA ALA A 329 -13.34 11.67 12.99
C ALA A 329 -13.56 12.03 11.53
N PHE A 330 -13.57 13.34 11.24
CA PHE A 330 -13.51 13.88 9.90
C PHE A 330 -12.30 14.80 9.78
N ILE A 331 -11.48 14.59 8.76
CA ILE A 331 -10.27 15.36 8.47
C ILE A 331 -10.42 16.00 7.10
N PRO A 332 -10.76 17.29 7.01
CA PRO A 332 -10.67 18.01 5.74
C PRO A 332 -9.19 18.23 5.39
N VAL A 333 -8.80 17.92 4.16
CA VAL A 333 -7.45 18.13 3.62
C VAL A 333 -7.51 19.16 2.52
N THR A 334 -6.86 20.29 2.72
CA THR A 334 -6.86 21.42 1.80
C THR A 334 -5.49 21.75 1.25
N GLY A 335 -5.45 22.54 0.19
CA GLY A 335 -4.20 23.10 -0.38
C GLY A 335 -3.31 22.04 -1.01
N LEU A 336 -3.86 20.95 -1.53
CA LEU A 336 -3.14 19.98 -2.33
C LEU A 336 -2.82 20.58 -3.72
N ALA A 337 -1.67 20.18 -4.30
CA ALA A 337 -1.28 20.66 -5.60
C ALA A 337 -1.99 19.95 -6.75
N PHE A 338 -2.44 18.73 -6.54
CA PHE A 338 -3.10 17.87 -7.54
C PHE A 338 -2.30 17.81 -8.84
N SER A 339 -0.99 17.59 -8.73
CA SER A 339 -0.07 17.59 -9.87
C SER A 339 0.10 16.23 -10.54
N GLY A 340 -0.53 15.18 -10.02
CA GLY A 340 -0.61 13.87 -10.68
C GLY A 340 -1.52 13.87 -11.91
N CYS A 341 -1.63 12.75 -12.60
CA CYS A 341 -2.47 12.60 -13.78
C CYS A 341 -3.91 13.07 -13.53
N HIS A 342 -4.49 13.80 -14.48
CA HIS A 342 -5.90 14.25 -14.45
C HIS A 342 -6.24 15.01 -13.15
N ALA A 343 -5.31 15.83 -12.66
CA ALA A 343 -5.46 16.57 -11.41
C ALA A 343 -5.73 15.67 -10.18
N HIS A 344 -5.07 14.53 -10.10
CA HIS A 344 -5.05 13.68 -8.91
C HIS A 344 -3.89 14.07 -7.96
N PRO A 345 -3.95 13.64 -6.71
CA PRO A 345 -2.84 13.81 -5.78
C PRO A 345 -1.53 13.24 -6.33
N SER A 346 -0.45 13.98 -6.19
CA SER A 346 0.91 13.51 -6.43
C SER A 346 1.46 12.81 -5.18
N THR A 347 2.64 12.19 -5.28
CA THR A 347 3.31 11.61 -4.09
C THR A 347 3.61 12.64 -3.01
N ALA A 348 3.79 13.93 -3.37
CA ALA A 348 3.93 15.02 -2.40
C ALA A 348 2.59 15.31 -1.70
N ASP A 349 1.49 15.27 -2.43
CA ASP A 349 0.15 15.40 -1.85
C ASP A 349 -0.20 14.17 -0.99
N ASP A 350 0.14 12.95 -1.44
CA ASP A 350 -0.01 11.73 -0.65
C ASP A 350 0.70 11.84 0.71
N ALA A 351 1.91 12.39 0.73
CA ALA A 351 2.67 12.61 1.97
C ALA A 351 1.99 13.64 2.89
N ARG A 352 1.37 14.69 2.34
CA ARG A 352 0.60 15.68 3.12
C ARG A 352 -0.65 15.07 3.72
N ILE A 353 -1.40 14.28 2.95
CA ILE A 353 -2.59 13.55 3.43
C ILE A 353 -2.17 12.57 4.54
N ALA A 354 -1.12 11.77 4.32
CA ALA A 354 -0.61 10.85 5.33
C ALA A 354 -0.16 11.57 6.61
N THR A 355 0.37 12.80 6.51
CA THR A 355 0.72 13.64 7.66
C THR A 355 -0.53 14.11 8.41
N ALA A 356 -1.60 14.48 7.71
CA ALA A 356 -2.86 14.86 8.36
C ALA A 356 -3.48 13.66 9.11
N LEU A 357 -3.48 12.47 8.49
CA LEU A 357 -3.92 11.24 9.16
C LEU A 357 -3.06 10.88 10.37
N ALA A 358 -1.75 11.09 10.27
CA ALA A 358 -0.83 10.87 11.39
C ALA A 358 -1.14 11.78 12.58
N GLY A 359 -1.58 13.01 12.34
CA GLY A 359 -2.03 13.91 13.42
C GLY A 359 -3.17 13.32 14.25
N TYR A 360 -4.12 12.63 13.61
CA TYR A 360 -5.17 11.91 14.33
C TYR A 360 -4.60 10.71 15.09
N ILE A 361 -3.85 9.86 14.43
CA ILE A 361 -3.31 8.61 15.03
C ILE A 361 -2.41 8.93 16.22
N ASP A 362 -1.54 9.94 16.12
CA ASP A 362 -0.62 10.35 17.18
C ASP A 362 -1.40 10.94 18.41
N ALA A 363 -2.56 11.55 18.16
CA ALA A 363 -3.44 12.07 19.22
C ALA A 363 -4.29 10.97 19.92
N HIS A 364 -4.36 9.76 19.35
CA HIS A 364 -5.16 8.64 19.86
C HIS A 364 -4.28 7.40 20.16
N PRO A 365 -3.40 7.47 21.17
CA PRO A 365 -2.45 6.38 21.47
C PRO A 365 -3.14 5.06 21.85
N THR A 366 -4.38 5.13 22.35
CA THR A 366 -5.20 3.97 22.69
C THR A 366 -5.71 3.19 21.48
N LEU A 367 -5.58 3.73 20.28
CA LEU A 367 -5.94 3.07 19.02
C LEU A 367 -5.30 1.67 18.89
N TRP A 368 -4.13 1.47 19.47
CA TRP A 368 -3.36 0.23 19.44
C TRP A 368 -3.44 -0.60 20.71
N SER A 369 -4.28 -0.23 21.68
CA SER A 369 -4.30 -0.86 23.01
C SER A 369 -5.02 -2.21 23.05
N GLN A 370 -5.52 -2.68 21.93
CA GLN A 370 -6.14 -4.02 21.80
C GLN A 370 -5.15 -5.07 21.24
N GLU A 371 -3.86 -4.75 21.26
CA GLU A 371 -2.76 -5.60 20.78
C GLU A 371 -2.35 -6.68 21.79
#